data_137a69ba1707070e97c0d858f88b5079
#
_entry.id   137a69ba1707070e97c0d858f88b5079
#
_cell.length_a   1.000
_cell.length_b   1.000
_cell.length_c   1.000
_cell.angle_alpha   90.00
_cell.angle_beta   90.00
_cell.angle_gamma   90.00
#
_symmetry.space_group_name_H-M   'P 1'
#
loop_
_entity.id
_entity.type
_entity.pdbx_description
1 polymer ?
#
loop_
_entity_poly.entity_id
_entity_poly.type
_entity_poly.pdbx_seq_one_letter_code
_entity_poly.pdbx_strand_id
1 'polypeptide(L)'
;IKKANRNLGIIRRAFSHLDSNSFIQLYKTLVRPILEYGNVIWSPRLKRQSASIERVQRRATKILPELRECKYEERLRILKLPSLKYRRYRGDLIQTFKILNGLDDLKADDFYCFNNNSTRNNDIKLSIKFCSTNTKKFSFSFRSAKYWNALTPRTRRAVTLNQFKNLLDNDNRREISSHDYDN
;
A
#
# COMPACT_ATOMS: atom_id res chain seq x y z
N ILE A 1 -16.32 0.58 2.34
CA ILE A 1 -16.57 -0.88 2.30
C ILE A 1 -17.94 -1.17 1.69
N LYS A 2 -19.08 -0.56 2.19
CA LYS A 2 -20.42 -0.82 1.66
C LYS A 2 -20.51 -0.61 0.14
N LYS A 3 -20.03 0.55 -0.39
CA LYS A 3 -20.03 0.87 -1.82
C LYS A 3 -19.21 -0.15 -2.64
N ALA A 4 -18.04 -0.56 -2.15
CA ALA A 4 -17.20 -1.56 -2.82
C ALA A 4 -17.89 -2.94 -2.90
N ASN A 5 -18.54 -3.38 -1.82
CA ASN A 5 -19.31 -4.63 -1.83
C ASN A 5 -20.53 -4.57 -2.76
N ARG A 6 -21.20 -3.40 -2.86
CA ARG A 6 -22.28 -3.20 -3.83
C ARG A 6 -21.78 -3.37 -5.27
N ASN A 7 -20.65 -2.77 -5.59
CA ASN A 7 -20.06 -2.92 -6.93
C ASN A 7 -19.66 -4.37 -7.23
N LEU A 8 -19.10 -5.09 -6.25
CA LEU A 8 -18.86 -6.54 -6.39
C LEU A 8 -20.13 -7.32 -6.66
N GLY A 9 -21.23 -6.97 -5.98
CA GLY A 9 -22.53 -7.59 -6.22
C GLY A 9 -23.05 -7.33 -7.64
N ILE A 10 -22.83 -6.14 -8.20
CA ILE A 10 -23.17 -5.79 -9.58
C ILE A 10 -22.33 -6.65 -10.55
N ILE A 11 -21.01 -6.69 -10.37
CA ILE A 11 -20.11 -7.49 -11.22
C ILE A 11 -20.57 -8.96 -11.24
N ARG A 12 -20.81 -9.54 -10.06
CA ARG A 12 -21.24 -10.95 -9.95
C ARG A 12 -22.56 -11.25 -10.64
N ARG A 13 -23.50 -10.29 -10.68
CA ARG A 13 -24.81 -10.48 -11.33
C ARG A 13 -24.78 -10.22 -12.83
N ALA A 14 -23.95 -9.26 -13.27
CA ALA A 14 -23.88 -8.86 -14.66
C ALA A 14 -23.13 -9.87 -15.54
N PHE A 15 -22.23 -10.67 -14.95
CA PHE A 15 -21.39 -11.59 -15.70
C PHE A 15 -21.59 -13.02 -15.18
N SER A 16 -22.19 -13.89 -15.99
CA SER A 16 -22.35 -15.33 -15.70
C SER A 16 -21.02 -16.08 -15.83
N HIS A 17 -20.21 -15.68 -16.80
CA HIS A 17 -18.86 -16.20 -17.03
C HIS A 17 -17.87 -15.02 -17.04
N LEU A 18 -16.91 -15.05 -16.15
CA LEU A 18 -15.91 -13.99 -15.99
C LEU A 18 -14.52 -14.62 -15.99
N ASP A 19 -13.73 -14.31 -17.00
CA ASP A 19 -12.34 -14.70 -17.07
C ASP A 19 -11.46 -13.85 -16.15
N SER A 20 -10.28 -14.33 -15.81
CA SER A 20 -9.35 -13.66 -14.89
C SER A 20 -8.94 -12.25 -15.36
N ASN A 21 -8.77 -12.03 -16.66
CA ASN A 21 -8.34 -10.73 -17.19
C ASN A 21 -9.46 -9.68 -17.05
N SER A 22 -10.67 -10.02 -17.50
CA SER A 22 -11.84 -9.15 -17.36
C SER A 22 -12.17 -8.88 -15.89
N PHE A 23 -12.07 -9.89 -15.03
CA PHE A 23 -12.22 -9.71 -13.59
C PHE A 23 -11.22 -8.68 -13.04
N ILE A 24 -9.93 -8.79 -13.38
CA ILE A 24 -8.88 -7.89 -12.91
C ILE A 24 -9.17 -6.45 -13.33
N GLN A 25 -9.62 -6.24 -14.58
CA GLN A 25 -9.98 -4.90 -15.06
C GLN A 25 -11.15 -4.32 -14.30
N LEU A 26 -12.26 -5.07 -14.19
CA LEU A 26 -13.46 -4.63 -13.44
C LEU A 26 -13.13 -4.36 -11.96
N TYR A 27 -12.36 -5.22 -11.33
CA TYR A 27 -11.94 -5.04 -9.94
C TYR A 27 -11.09 -3.78 -9.78
N LYS A 28 -10.09 -3.59 -10.65
CA LYS A 28 -9.17 -2.44 -10.59
C LYS A 28 -9.85 -1.09 -10.88
N THR A 29 -10.92 -1.09 -11.67
CA THR A 29 -11.63 0.14 -12.06
C THR A 29 -12.82 0.46 -11.15
N LEU A 30 -13.61 -0.53 -10.76
CA LEU A 30 -14.89 -0.31 -10.08
C LEU A 30 -14.85 -0.55 -8.56
N VAL A 31 -13.93 -1.37 -8.08
CA VAL A 31 -13.92 -1.79 -6.65
C VAL A 31 -12.72 -1.22 -5.93
N ARG A 32 -11.53 -1.46 -6.44
CA ARG A 32 -10.28 -1.09 -5.76
C ARG A 32 -10.14 0.42 -5.49
N PRO A 33 -10.49 1.35 -6.42
CA PRO A 33 -10.37 2.78 -6.15
C PRO A 33 -11.19 3.25 -4.96
N ILE A 34 -12.35 2.61 -4.71
CA ILE A 34 -13.20 2.92 -3.55
C ILE A 34 -12.52 2.52 -2.24
N LEU A 35 -11.74 1.44 -2.24
CA LEU A 35 -11.02 0.93 -1.07
C LEU A 35 -9.72 1.67 -0.79
N GLU A 36 -9.16 2.31 -1.80
CA GLU A 36 -7.88 3.03 -1.74
C GLU A 36 -8.04 4.54 -1.68
N TYR A 37 -9.25 5.06 -1.87
CA TYR A 37 -9.51 6.50 -1.88
C TYR A 37 -9.00 7.16 -0.61
N GLY A 38 -8.14 8.17 -0.79
CA GLY A 38 -7.59 8.95 0.33
C GLY A 38 -6.67 8.17 1.29
N ASN A 39 -6.09 7.05 0.87
CA ASN A 39 -5.20 6.21 1.71
C ASN A 39 -4.11 6.98 2.44
N VAL A 40 -3.53 7.98 1.79
CA VAL A 40 -2.46 8.81 2.36
C VAL A 40 -2.98 9.60 3.56
N ILE A 41 -4.20 10.11 3.48
CA ILE A 41 -4.82 10.91 4.54
C ILE A 41 -5.29 10.00 5.67
N TRP A 42 -6.07 8.97 5.34
CA TRP A 42 -6.56 8.02 6.32
C TRP A 42 -5.93 6.63 6.10
N SER A 43 -5.44 6.03 7.13
CA SER A 43 -5.02 4.63 7.13
C SER A 43 -5.65 3.93 8.33
N PRO A 44 -6.19 2.71 8.17
CA PRO A 44 -6.85 2.04 9.27
C PRO A 44 -5.86 1.78 10.41
N ARG A 45 -6.16 2.36 11.58
CA ARG A 45 -5.35 2.23 12.79
C ARG A 45 -5.43 0.83 13.39
N LEU A 46 -6.64 0.25 13.38
CA LEU A 46 -6.90 -1.03 14.02
C LEU A 46 -6.71 -2.17 13.02
N LYS A 47 -6.08 -3.26 13.46
CA LYS A 47 -5.93 -4.50 12.67
C LYS A 47 -7.29 -4.98 12.10
N ARG A 48 -8.37 -4.92 12.90
CA ARG A 48 -9.73 -5.28 12.48
C ARG A 48 -10.26 -4.46 11.31
N GLN A 49 -9.92 -3.16 11.26
CA GLN A 49 -10.33 -2.28 10.16
C GLN A 49 -9.56 -2.62 8.87
N SER A 50 -8.25 -2.82 8.98
CA SER A 50 -7.42 -3.27 7.86
C SER A 50 -7.91 -4.61 7.31
N ALA A 51 -8.19 -5.57 8.19
CA ALA A 51 -8.76 -6.88 7.83
C ALA A 51 -10.15 -6.76 7.19
N SER A 52 -10.97 -5.78 7.61
CA SER A 52 -12.30 -5.55 7.00
C SER A 52 -12.20 -5.02 5.57
N ILE A 53 -11.19 -4.20 5.26
CA ILE A 53 -10.91 -3.74 3.91
C ILE A 53 -10.39 -4.90 3.06
N GLU A 54 -9.43 -5.67 3.57
CA GLU A 54 -8.84 -6.82 2.89
C GLU A 54 -9.89 -7.93 2.62
N ARG A 55 -10.88 -8.07 3.50
CA ARG A 55 -12.02 -9.00 3.34
C ARG A 55 -12.80 -8.75 2.04
N VAL A 56 -12.88 -7.51 1.58
CA VAL A 56 -13.53 -7.18 0.29
C VAL A 56 -12.73 -7.80 -0.86
N GLN A 57 -11.41 -7.66 -0.86
CA GLN A 57 -10.55 -8.27 -1.88
C GLN A 57 -10.57 -9.80 -1.81
N ARG A 58 -10.54 -10.37 -0.59
CA ARG A 58 -10.70 -11.82 -0.40
C ARG A 58 -12.01 -12.35 -1.01
N ARG A 59 -13.10 -11.60 -0.86
CA ARG A 59 -14.40 -11.95 -1.45
C ARG A 59 -14.39 -11.75 -2.96
N ALA A 60 -13.80 -10.67 -3.44
CA ALA A 60 -13.69 -10.38 -4.86
C ALA A 60 -12.98 -11.50 -5.62
N THR A 61 -11.82 -11.93 -5.14
CA THR A 61 -11.03 -13.00 -5.78
C THR A 61 -11.70 -14.39 -5.74
N LYS A 62 -12.73 -14.59 -4.93
CA LYS A 62 -13.56 -15.81 -4.91
C LYS A 62 -14.69 -15.80 -5.94
N ILE A 63 -14.88 -14.71 -6.69
CA ILE A 63 -15.89 -14.66 -7.76
C ILE A 63 -15.51 -15.63 -8.89
N LEU A 64 -14.21 -15.76 -9.16
CA LEU A 64 -13.68 -16.69 -10.15
C LEU A 64 -13.81 -18.14 -9.65
N PRO A 65 -14.59 -19.00 -10.35
CA PRO A 65 -14.84 -20.38 -9.91
C PRO A 65 -13.55 -21.19 -9.74
N GLU A 66 -12.61 -21.05 -10.68
CA GLU A 66 -11.32 -21.75 -10.70
C GLU A 66 -10.42 -21.43 -9.50
N LEU A 67 -10.61 -20.29 -8.86
CA LEU A 67 -9.79 -19.84 -7.73
C LEU A 67 -10.50 -20.00 -6.38
N ARG A 68 -11.73 -20.50 -6.35
CA ARG A 68 -12.58 -20.52 -5.14
C ARG A 68 -11.96 -21.35 -4.02
N GLU A 69 -11.35 -22.49 -4.38
CA GLU A 69 -10.75 -23.43 -3.42
C GLU A 69 -9.30 -23.07 -3.06
N CYS A 70 -8.66 -22.17 -3.82
CA CYS A 70 -7.30 -21.73 -3.53
C CYS A 70 -7.24 -20.87 -2.27
N LYS A 71 -6.11 -20.92 -1.56
CA LYS A 71 -5.81 -19.99 -0.45
C LYS A 71 -5.74 -18.55 -0.97
N TYR A 72 -6.00 -17.58 -0.12
CA TYR A 72 -6.04 -16.17 -0.52
C TYR A 72 -4.73 -15.69 -1.13
N GLU A 73 -3.63 -16.03 -0.52
CA GLU A 73 -2.27 -15.67 -0.95
C GLU A 73 -1.96 -16.23 -2.34
N GLU A 74 -2.41 -17.44 -2.61
CA GLU A 74 -2.28 -18.09 -3.90
C GLU A 74 -3.13 -17.39 -4.97
N ARG A 75 -4.38 -17.03 -4.64
CA ARG A 75 -5.23 -16.22 -5.54
C ARG A 75 -4.57 -14.89 -5.90
N LEU A 76 -3.95 -14.21 -4.93
CA LEU A 76 -3.23 -12.97 -5.18
C LEU A 76 -2.05 -13.18 -6.14
N ARG A 77 -1.31 -14.27 -5.98
CA ARG A 77 -0.17 -14.62 -6.83
C ARG A 77 -0.62 -14.91 -8.26
N ILE A 78 -1.65 -15.74 -8.45
CA ILE A 78 -2.21 -16.09 -9.77
C ILE A 78 -2.73 -14.84 -10.48
N LEU A 79 -3.49 -13.99 -9.77
CA LEU A 79 -4.07 -12.77 -10.31
C LEU A 79 -3.08 -11.58 -10.39
N LYS A 80 -1.84 -11.77 -9.92
CA LYS A 80 -0.82 -10.72 -9.84
C LYS A 80 -1.36 -9.45 -9.13
N LEU A 81 -2.13 -9.66 -8.07
CA LEU A 81 -2.70 -8.60 -7.25
C LEU A 81 -1.93 -8.50 -5.94
N PRO A 82 -1.40 -7.34 -5.58
CA PRO A 82 -0.86 -7.13 -4.24
C PRO A 82 -1.99 -7.00 -3.22
N SER A 83 -1.69 -7.28 -1.95
CA SER A 83 -2.64 -7.04 -0.86
C SER A 83 -2.96 -5.53 -0.74
N LEU A 84 -4.15 -5.19 -0.24
CA LEU A 84 -4.51 -3.78 0.00
C LEU A 84 -3.67 -3.17 1.13
N LYS A 85 -3.20 -3.98 2.08
CA LYS A 85 -2.25 -3.54 3.11
C LYS A 85 -0.94 -3.07 2.48
N TYR A 86 -0.36 -3.89 1.58
CA TYR A 86 0.86 -3.52 0.86
C TYR A 86 0.68 -2.28 0.00
N ARG A 87 -0.45 -2.17 -0.70
CA ARG A 87 -0.73 -1.00 -1.53
C ARG A 87 -0.79 0.31 -0.75
N ARG A 88 -1.36 0.29 0.47
CA ARG A 88 -1.34 1.45 1.36
C ARG A 88 0.08 1.83 1.78
N TYR A 89 0.85 0.85 2.24
CA TYR A 89 2.26 1.03 2.56
C TYR A 89 3.06 1.64 1.39
N ARG A 90 2.89 1.05 0.20
CA ARG A 90 3.53 1.53 -1.03
C ARG A 90 3.08 2.95 -1.40
N GLY A 91 1.81 3.24 -1.26
CA GLY A 91 1.25 4.57 -1.52
C GLY A 91 1.82 5.65 -0.59
N ASP A 92 1.93 5.35 0.71
CA ASP A 92 2.55 6.24 1.68
C ASP A 92 4.01 6.55 1.32
N LEU A 93 4.79 5.54 0.92
CA LEU A 93 6.19 5.71 0.53
C LEU A 93 6.36 6.49 -0.78
N ILE A 94 5.51 6.24 -1.77
CA ILE A 94 5.51 7.02 -3.02
C ILE A 94 5.20 8.49 -2.74
N GLN A 95 4.22 8.76 -1.88
CA GLN A 95 3.88 10.13 -1.51
C GLN A 95 5.02 10.81 -0.72
N THR A 96 5.66 10.07 0.19
CA THR A 96 6.85 10.55 0.91
C THR A 96 7.98 10.91 -0.06
N PHE A 97 8.28 10.03 -1.02
CA PHE A 97 9.29 10.29 -2.04
C PHE A 97 8.98 11.58 -2.83
N LYS A 98 7.72 11.77 -3.22
CA LYS A 98 7.30 12.97 -3.96
C LYS A 98 7.49 14.25 -3.15
N ILE A 99 7.08 14.24 -1.88
CA ILE A 99 7.23 15.39 -0.98
C ILE A 99 8.73 15.72 -0.77
N LEU A 100 9.54 14.70 -0.50
CA LEU A 100 10.99 14.91 -0.24
C LEU A 100 11.77 15.41 -1.46
N ASN A 101 11.30 15.09 -2.67
CA ASN A 101 11.94 15.50 -3.93
C ASN A 101 11.23 16.68 -4.62
N GLY A 102 10.28 17.34 -3.97
CA GLY A 102 9.59 18.51 -4.53
C GLY A 102 8.77 18.20 -5.78
N LEU A 103 8.27 16.96 -5.90
CA LEU A 103 7.41 16.54 -7.03
C LEU A 103 5.92 16.85 -6.82
N ASP A 104 5.56 17.36 -5.65
CA ASP A 104 4.24 17.85 -5.28
C ASP A 104 4.38 19.27 -4.70
N ASP A 105 3.31 20.06 -4.73
CA ASP A 105 3.28 21.44 -4.18
C ASP A 105 3.29 21.48 -2.62
N LEU A 106 3.78 20.41 -1.98
CA LEU A 106 3.86 20.25 -0.54
C LEU A 106 5.29 20.48 -0.06
N LYS A 107 5.46 21.32 0.96
CA LYS A 107 6.78 21.55 1.59
C LYS A 107 7.14 20.37 2.50
N ALA A 108 8.33 19.82 2.32
CA ALA A 108 8.81 18.69 3.12
C ALA A 108 8.89 19.02 4.61
N ASP A 109 9.24 20.24 4.98
CA ASP A 109 9.38 20.71 6.36
C ASP A 109 8.04 20.75 7.13
N ASP A 110 6.89 20.85 6.42
CA ASP A 110 5.57 20.79 7.04
C ASP A 110 5.22 19.37 7.53
N PHE A 111 5.84 18.36 6.93
CA PHE A 111 5.56 16.94 7.20
C PHE A 111 6.65 16.24 7.99
N TYR A 112 7.92 16.61 7.77
CA TYR A 112 9.07 15.89 8.26
C TYR A 112 10.10 16.79 8.91
N CYS A 113 10.74 16.27 9.95
CA CYS A 113 11.98 16.84 10.48
C CYS A 113 13.14 16.00 9.97
N PHE A 114 14.17 16.66 9.48
CA PHE A 114 15.38 15.98 9.01
C PHE A 114 16.31 15.71 10.19
N ASN A 115 17.03 14.60 10.13
CA ASN A 115 18.10 14.32 11.09
C ASN A 115 19.36 15.03 10.59
N ASN A 116 19.76 16.11 11.25
CA ASN A 116 20.95 16.90 10.90
C ASN A 116 22.28 16.13 11.12
N ASN A 117 22.24 14.95 11.74
CA ASN A 117 23.38 14.07 11.80
C ASN A 117 23.58 13.41 10.41
N SER A 118 24.03 14.22 9.47
CA SER A 118 24.50 13.79 8.16
C SER A 118 25.62 12.77 8.34
N THR A 119 25.28 11.52 8.39
CA THR A 119 26.27 10.46 8.19
C THR A 119 26.87 10.65 6.80
N ARG A 120 28.20 10.41 6.67
CA ARG A 120 29.06 10.56 5.47
C ARG A 120 28.49 10.08 4.12
N ASN A 121 27.23 9.67 4.07
CA ASN A 121 26.63 8.88 3.00
C ASN A 121 25.40 9.50 2.35
N ASN A 122 25.09 10.79 2.54
CA ASN A 122 23.97 11.51 1.90
C ASN A 122 22.60 10.77 1.99
N ASP A 123 22.40 9.97 3.04
CA ASP A 123 21.23 9.12 3.22
C ASP A 123 20.18 9.87 4.05
N ILE A 124 19.15 10.37 3.41
CA ILE A 124 18.09 11.15 4.06
C ILE A 124 17.27 10.25 4.98
N LYS A 125 17.54 10.32 6.28
CA LYS A 125 16.70 9.75 7.34
C LYS A 125 15.82 10.81 7.95
N LEU A 126 14.57 10.44 8.20
CA LEU A 126 13.58 11.32 8.80
C LEU A 126 13.59 11.17 10.32
N SER A 127 13.58 12.32 11.03
CA SER A 127 13.52 12.31 12.50
C SER A 127 12.13 11.90 12.96
N ILE A 128 12.08 10.91 13.85
CA ILE A 128 10.83 10.43 14.45
C ILE A 128 10.80 10.94 15.90
N LYS A 129 10.07 12.04 16.15
CA LYS A 129 9.88 12.56 17.49
C LYS A 129 8.94 11.65 18.30
N PHE A 130 9.13 11.60 19.61
CA PHE A 130 8.21 10.91 20.50
C PHE A 130 6.78 11.42 20.33
N CYS A 131 5.82 10.51 20.33
CA CYS A 131 4.40 10.82 20.21
C CYS A 131 3.64 10.33 21.44
N SER A 132 3.06 11.27 22.19
CA SER A 132 2.21 10.97 23.34
C SER A 132 0.81 10.50 22.95
N THR A 133 0.31 10.88 21.77
CA THR A 133 -1.05 10.55 21.34
C THR A 133 -1.10 9.53 20.22
N ASN A 134 -2.08 8.64 20.27
CA ASN A 134 -2.33 7.67 19.22
C ASN A 134 -2.66 8.33 17.86
N THR A 135 -3.37 9.47 17.87
CA THR A 135 -3.71 10.19 16.65
C THR A 135 -2.46 10.62 15.88
N LYS A 136 -1.48 11.19 16.58
CA LYS A 136 -0.21 11.59 15.98
C LYS A 136 0.62 10.40 15.52
N LYS A 137 0.66 9.31 16.32
CA LYS A 137 1.37 8.06 16.01
C LYS A 137 0.91 7.42 14.69
N PHE A 138 -0.37 7.56 14.34
CA PHE A 138 -0.95 6.98 13.12
C PHE A 138 -1.16 8.03 12.01
N SER A 139 -0.72 9.28 12.20
CA SER A 139 -0.73 10.30 11.14
C SER A 139 0.18 9.89 9.97
N PHE A 140 -0.09 10.46 8.79
CA PHE A 140 0.67 10.16 7.58
C PHE A 140 2.17 10.39 7.80
N SER A 141 2.56 11.57 8.25
CA SER A 141 3.97 11.94 8.42
C SER A 141 4.72 11.00 9.37
N PHE A 142 4.07 10.58 10.47
CA PHE A 142 4.72 9.71 11.44
C PHE A 142 4.86 8.25 10.96
N ARG A 143 3.78 7.67 10.40
CA ARG A 143 3.84 6.29 9.90
C ARG A 143 4.74 6.16 8.68
N SER A 144 4.68 7.14 7.76
CA SER A 144 5.48 7.12 6.55
C SER A 144 6.98 7.37 6.82
N ALA A 145 7.34 8.23 7.78
CA ALA A 145 8.73 8.40 8.23
C ALA A 145 9.31 7.07 8.76
N LYS A 146 8.50 6.30 9.51
CA LYS A 146 8.89 4.98 10.00
C LYS A 146 9.15 4.01 8.85
N TYR A 147 8.26 3.98 7.86
CA TYR A 147 8.42 3.15 6.66
C TYR A 147 9.63 3.59 5.81
N TRP A 148 9.81 4.89 5.66
CA TRP A 148 10.94 5.47 4.93
C TRP A 148 12.28 5.07 5.54
N ASN A 149 12.43 5.19 6.86
CA ASN A 149 13.67 4.85 7.55
C ASN A 149 14.00 3.34 7.50
N ALA A 150 13.00 2.49 7.30
CA ALA A 150 13.17 1.05 7.15
C ALA A 150 13.62 0.64 5.73
N LEU A 151 13.52 1.54 4.73
CA LEU A 151 13.97 1.24 3.38
C LEU A 151 15.48 1.06 3.30
N THR A 152 15.93 0.30 2.30
CA THR A 152 17.37 0.20 2.00
C THR A 152 17.94 1.55 1.56
N PRO A 153 19.22 1.85 1.85
CA PRO A 153 19.85 3.08 1.37
C PRO A 153 19.77 3.25 -0.15
N ARG A 154 19.85 2.15 -0.88
CA ARG A 154 19.72 2.14 -2.34
C ARG A 154 18.35 2.66 -2.80
N THR A 155 17.28 2.25 -2.14
CA THR A 155 15.92 2.67 -2.49
C THR A 155 15.67 4.13 -2.11
N ARG A 156 16.16 4.60 -0.95
CA ARG A 156 16.05 6.01 -0.56
C ARG A 156 16.78 6.97 -1.48
N ARG A 157 17.89 6.54 -2.10
CA ARG A 157 18.71 7.34 -3.04
C ARG A 157 18.24 7.29 -4.48
N ALA A 158 17.06 6.74 -4.74
CA ALA A 158 16.51 6.75 -6.10
C ALA A 158 16.40 8.19 -6.63
N VAL A 159 16.82 8.42 -7.87
CA VAL A 159 16.81 9.75 -8.50
C VAL A 159 15.44 10.06 -9.10
N THR A 160 14.78 9.06 -9.67
CA THR A 160 13.50 9.26 -10.32
C THR A 160 12.40 8.49 -9.61
N LEU A 161 11.16 8.98 -9.72
CA LEU A 161 9.98 8.31 -9.16
C LEU A 161 9.80 6.88 -9.70
N ASN A 162 10.10 6.65 -10.98
CA ASN A 162 9.98 5.32 -11.58
C ASN A 162 11.06 4.36 -11.06
N GLN A 163 12.30 4.86 -10.91
CA GLN A 163 13.37 4.09 -10.28
C GLN A 163 13.00 3.73 -8.83
N PHE A 164 12.49 4.68 -8.06
CA PHE A 164 12.02 4.44 -6.69
C PHE A 164 10.96 3.34 -6.63
N LYS A 165 9.92 3.43 -7.47
CA LYS A 165 8.85 2.42 -7.54
C LYS A 165 9.40 1.02 -7.85
N ASN A 166 10.33 0.92 -8.80
CA ASN A 166 10.92 -0.36 -9.20
C ASN A 166 11.78 -0.97 -8.08
N LEU A 167 12.59 -0.14 -7.41
CA LEU A 167 13.41 -0.59 -6.28
C LEU A 167 12.54 -1.04 -5.11
N LEU A 168 11.51 -0.27 -4.79
CA LEU A 168 10.55 -0.59 -3.73
C LEU A 168 9.82 -1.91 -4.00
N ASP A 169 9.39 -2.15 -5.24
CA ASP A 169 8.71 -3.38 -5.63
C ASP A 169 9.67 -4.59 -5.59
N ASN A 170 10.95 -4.39 -5.88
CA ASN A 170 11.98 -5.45 -5.80
C ASN A 170 12.38 -5.79 -4.36
N ASP A 171 12.54 -4.80 -3.49
CA ASP A 171 12.84 -5.01 -2.07
C ASP A 171 11.71 -5.81 -1.39
N ASN A 172 10.46 -5.47 -1.69
CA ASN A 172 9.32 -6.21 -1.13
C ASN A 172 9.15 -7.64 -1.68
N ARG A 173 9.54 -7.90 -2.93
CA ARG A 173 9.52 -9.28 -3.43
C ARG A 173 10.47 -10.20 -2.67
N ARG A 174 11.58 -9.66 -2.16
CA ARG A 174 12.55 -10.39 -1.33
C ARG A 174 11.98 -10.65 0.07
N GLU A 175 11.27 -9.69 0.67
CA GLU A 175 10.62 -9.85 1.98
C GLU A 175 9.43 -10.82 1.92
N ILE A 176 8.63 -10.79 0.84
CA ILE A 176 7.51 -11.72 0.63
C ILE A 176 8.00 -13.16 0.47
N SER A 177 9.23 -13.36 -0.06
CA SER A 177 9.85 -14.69 -0.12
C SER A 177 10.43 -15.15 1.21
N SER A 178 10.61 -14.28 2.19
CA SER A 178 11.31 -14.54 3.44
C SER A 178 10.46 -14.46 4.71
N HIS A 179 9.24 -13.92 4.65
CA HIS A 179 8.39 -13.79 5.84
C HIS A 179 6.94 -14.13 5.53
N ASP A 180 6.50 -15.20 6.16
CA ASP A 180 5.12 -15.60 6.29
C ASP A 180 4.22 -14.46 6.76
N TYR A 181 3.01 -14.44 6.23
CA TYR A 181 1.93 -13.52 6.56
C TYR A 181 1.33 -13.80 7.95
N ASP A 182 2.17 -14.10 8.96
CA ASP A 182 1.75 -14.29 10.34
C ASP A 182 2.32 -13.18 11.22
N ASN A 183 1.46 -12.27 11.56
CA ASN A 183 1.14 -11.74 12.91
C ASN A 183 0.19 -10.56 12.84
#